data_fad64cee1464ae0cb7bf03fc454551e7
#
_entry.id   fad64cee1464ae0cb7bf03fc454551e7
#
_cell.length_a   1.000
_cell.length_b   1.000
_cell.length_c   1.000
_cell.angle_alpha   90.00
_cell.angle_beta   90.00
_cell.angle_gamma   90.00
#
_symmetry.space_group_name_H-M   'P 1'
#
loop_
_entity.id
_entity.type
_entity.pdbx_description
1 polymer ?
#
loop_
_entity_poly.entity_id
_entity_poly.type
_entity_poly.pdbx_seq_one_letter_code
_entity_poly.pdbx_strand_id
1 'polypeptide(L)'
;MALEESQRGQGEVFFLGGFLMLNIIKSGFLIIFMSVFLVFIGYLTGGPDGAVICFALSLVFNFFSYFFSDKIVLAAYRAQPADPNAHAWLFDALTKLATAAELPVVPKLYVIPIAEPNAFATGRNPKHAVVAVTQGLLNTLSRDEVAAVIAHELGHVKHYDILIQTIVAAMASAIMWIASMTRWFGVFGGIGRDRRDGNAIGWLFVALLSPIAAMLIQAAISRSREYLADDYSRKLMGSGEYLVSALNRISGREDQILEAQGGSVISDSTAHMFIYSPKASFVAKLFSTHPSLEERVENLRK
;
A
#
# COMPACT_ATOMS: atom_id res chain seq x y z
N MET A 1 17.83 -30.02 -20.61
CA MET A 1 18.11 -29.39 -19.30
C MET A 1 18.65 -27.96 -19.46
N ALA A 2 19.90 -27.72 -19.99
CA ALA A 2 20.42 -26.34 -20.13
C ALA A 2 19.62 -25.43 -21.09
N LEU A 3 19.05 -25.97 -22.18
CA LEU A 3 18.20 -25.23 -23.12
C LEU A 3 16.82 -24.90 -22.51
N GLU A 4 16.27 -25.76 -21.68
CA GLU A 4 15.00 -25.53 -20.99
C GLU A 4 15.15 -24.49 -19.87
N GLU A 5 16.27 -24.49 -19.14
CA GLU A 5 16.60 -23.44 -18.16
C GLU A 5 16.81 -22.07 -18.83
N SER A 6 17.46 -22.03 -19.99
CA SER A 6 17.63 -20.81 -20.78
C SER A 6 16.31 -20.26 -21.29
N GLN A 7 15.38 -21.10 -21.75
CA GLN A 7 14.07 -20.69 -22.22
C GLN A 7 13.15 -20.23 -21.05
N ARG A 8 13.24 -20.89 -19.88
CA ARG A 8 12.55 -20.43 -18.65
C ARG A 8 13.04 -19.06 -18.22
N GLY A 9 14.36 -18.85 -18.16
CA GLY A 9 14.94 -17.55 -17.80
C GLY A 9 14.53 -16.43 -18.75
N GLN A 10 14.50 -16.69 -20.08
CA GLN A 10 14.03 -15.69 -21.04
C GLN A 10 12.53 -15.40 -20.92
N GLY A 11 11.71 -16.40 -20.65
CA GLY A 11 10.27 -16.23 -20.40
C GLY A 11 10.00 -15.38 -19.16
N GLU A 12 10.71 -15.63 -18.06
CA GLU A 12 10.58 -14.85 -16.82
C GLU A 12 11.02 -13.38 -17.00
N VAL A 13 12.13 -13.14 -17.69
CA VAL A 13 12.63 -11.78 -17.99
C VAL A 13 11.62 -11.00 -18.86
N PHE A 14 11.05 -11.66 -19.88
CA PHE A 14 10.03 -11.04 -20.74
C PHE A 14 8.74 -10.75 -19.97
N PHE A 15 8.31 -11.66 -19.10
CA PHE A 15 7.13 -11.51 -18.26
C PHE A 15 7.30 -10.38 -17.22
N LEU A 16 8.44 -10.34 -16.53
CA LEU A 16 8.79 -9.27 -15.59
C LEU A 16 8.91 -7.90 -16.28
N GLY A 17 9.49 -7.85 -17.48
CA GLY A 17 9.55 -6.63 -18.28
C GLY A 17 8.17 -6.09 -18.66
N GLY A 18 7.23 -6.96 -18.99
CA GLY A 18 5.82 -6.60 -19.26
C GLY A 18 5.12 -6.00 -18.06
N PHE A 19 5.30 -6.59 -16.87
CA PHE A 19 4.74 -6.05 -15.61
C PHE A 19 5.33 -4.70 -15.25
N LEU A 20 6.65 -4.56 -15.35
CA LEU A 20 7.32 -3.28 -15.09
C LEU A 20 6.77 -2.18 -16.00
N MET A 21 6.67 -2.45 -17.30
CA MET A 21 6.18 -1.48 -18.29
C MET A 21 4.72 -1.10 -18.00
N LEU A 22 3.86 -2.06 -17.67
CA LEU A 22 2.47 -1.81 -17.32
C LEU A 22 2.34 -0.96 -16.04
N ASN A 23 3.17 -1.23 -15.03
CA ASN A 23 3.16 -0.46 -13.78
C ASN A 23 3.67 0.96 -13.97
N ILE A 24 4.68 1.16 -14.81
CA ILE A 24 5.17 2.51 -15.18
C ILE A 24 4.07 3.28 -15.93
N ILE A 25 3.39 2.67 -16.90
CA ILE A 25 2.30 3.29 -17.65
C ILE A 25 1.14 3.66 -16.71
N LYS A 26 0.72 2.76 -15.83
CA LYS A 26 -0.34 3.04 -14.85
C LYS A 26 0.06 4.16 -13.89
N SER A 27 1.28 4.14 -13.38
CA SER A 27 1.79 5.20 -12.49
C SER A 27 1.83 6.54 -13.21
N GLY A 28 2.33 6.58 -14.45
CA GLY A 28 2.32 7.78 -15.29
C GLY A 28 0.92 8.32 -15.54
N PHE A 29 -0.04 7.44 -15.87
CA PHE A 29 -1.43 7.81 -16.03
C PHE A 29 -2.03 8.43 -14.75
N LEU A 30 -1.77 7.83 -13.59
CA LEU A 30 -2.26 8.35 -12.31
C LEU A 30 -1.67 9.73 -12.00
N ILE A 31 -0.39 9.94 -12.24
CA ILE A 31 0.29 11.22 -12.07
C ILE A 31 -0.34 12.29 -12.96
N ILE A 32 -0.55 11.99 -14.23
CA ILE A 32 -1.19 12.91 -15.19
C ILE A 32 -2.63 13.20 -14.76
N PHE A 33 -3.39 12.18 -14.42
CA PHE A 33 -4.78 12.32 -13.96
C PHE A 33 -4.87 13.25 -12.75
N MET A 34 -4.02 13.07 -11.74
CA MET A 34 -4.00 13.92 -10.56
C MET A 34 -3.58 15.36 -10.89
N SER A 35 -2.64 15.55 -11.80
CA SER A 35 -2.25 16.90 -12.25
C SER A 35 -3.40 17.62 -12.91
N VAL A 36 -4.09 16.96 -13.86
CA VAL A 36 -5.25 17.52 -14.55
C VAL A 36 -6.38 17.81 -13.56
N PHE A 37 -6.62 16.91 -12.62
CA PHE A 37 -7.63 17.10 -11.58
C PHE A 37 -7.32 18.32 -10.68
N LEU A 38 -6.09 18.49 -10.22
CA LEU A 38 -5.69 19.65 -9.41
C LEU A 38 -5.79 20.96 -10.20
N VAL A 39 -5.38 20.97 -11.47
CA VAL A 39 -5.52 22.13 -12.36
C VAL A 39 -6.99 22.49 -12.56
N PHE A 40 -7.86 21.50 -12.75
CA PHE A 40 -9.30 21.70 -12.87
C PHE A 40 -9.91 22.32 -11.62
N ILE A 41 -9.56 21.82 -10.43
CA ILE A 41 -9.97 22.42 -9.15
C ILE A 41 -9.45 23.84 -9.01
N GLY A 42 -8.19 24.09 -9.37
CA GLY A 42 -7.60 25.43 -9.37
C GLY A 42 -8.34 26.40 -10.29
N TYR A 43 -8.72 25.95 -11.48
CA TYR A 43 -9.51 26.75 -12.42
C TYR A 43 -10.90 27.10 -11.87
N LEU A 44 -11.58 26.13 -11.25
CA LEU A 44 -12.91 26.35 -10.65
C LEU A 44 -12.88 27.33 -9.48
N THR A 45 -11.78 27.38 -8.73
CA THR A 45 -11.67 28.20 -7.52
C THR A 45 -11.03 29.58 -7.75
N GLY A 46 -10.12 29.70 -8.70
CA GLY A 46 -9.33 30.92 -8.94
C GLY A 46 -9.15 31.28 -10.41
N GLY A 47 -9.96 30.69 -11.33
CA GLY A 47 -9.84 30.95 -12.75
C GLY A 47 -8.48 30.55 -13.35
N PRO A 48 -8.00 31.25 -14.40
CA PRO A 48 -6.72 30.92 -15.03
C PRO A 48 -5.52 30.99 -14.06
N ASP A 49 -5.49 31.95 -13.15
CA ASP A 49 -4.40 32.12 -12.18
C ASP A 49 -4.39 30.96 -11.18
N GLY A 50 -5.57 30.54 -10.70
CA GLY A 50 -5.72 29.36 -9.87
C GLY A 50 -5.27 28.07 -10.56
N ALA A 51 -5.55 27.93 -11.86
CA ALA A 51 -5.09 26.78 -12.65
C ALA A 51 -3.55 26.74 -12.74
N VAL A 52 -2.89 27.88 -12.97
CA VAL A 52 -1.43 27.98 -13.04
C VAL A 52 -0.79 27.63 -11.69
N ILE A 53 -1.34 28.16 -10.59
CA ILE A 53 -0.86 27.86 -9.25
C ILE A 53 -1.00 26.36 -8.96
N CYS A 54 -2.17 25.77 -9.22
CA CYS A 54 -2.40 24.35 -8.99
C CYS A 54 -1.58 23.46 -9.92
N PHE A 55 -1.26 23.89 -11.12
CA PHE A 55 -0.31 23.20 -11.99
C PHE A 55 1.09 23.13 -11.35
N ALA A 56 1.63 24.28 -10.91
CA ALA A 56 2.92 24.33 -10.24
C ALA A 56 2.94 23.44 -8.98
N LEU A 57 1.88 23.52 -8.15
CA LEU A 57 1.74 22.66 -6.97
C LEU A 57 1.66 21.18 -7.33
N SER A 58 1.00 20.83 -8.45
CA SER A 58 0.91 19.42 -8.88
C SER A 58 2.27 18.85 -9.26
N LEU A 59 3.14 19.64 -9.89
CA LEU A 59 4.51 19.21 -10.22
C LEU A 59 5.32 18.94 -8.95
N VAL A 60 5.25 19.83 -7.97
CA VAL A 60 5.90 19.67 -6.66
C VAL A 60 5.36 18.41 -5.96
N PHE A 61 4.03 18.27 -5.89
CA PHE A 61 3.37 17.13 -5.26
C PHE A 61 3.77 15.81 -5.92
N ASN A 62 3.75 15.73 -7.25
CA ASN A 62 4.13 14.52 -7.98
C ASN A 62 5.60 14.16 -7.77
N PHE A 63 6.50 15.17 -7.76
CA PHE A 63 7.90 14.95 -7.44
C PHE A 63 8.06 14.33 -6.04
N PHE A 64 7.45 14.93 -5.03
CA PHE A 64 7.53 14.41 -3.65
C PHE A 64 6.87 13.03 -3.52
N SER A 65 5.71 12.82 -4.15
CA SER A 65 5.03 11.52 -4.13
C SER A 65 5.87 10.42 -4.77
N TYR A 66 6.61 10.69 -5.84
CA TYR A 66 7.47 9.69 -6.46
C TYR A 66 8.73 9.38 -5.66
N PHE A 67 9.43 10.44 -5.20
CA PHE A 67 10.75 10.27 -4.56
C PHE A 67 10.70 9.96 -3.06
N PHE A 68 9.65 10.35 -2.37
CA PHE A 68 9.53 10.27 -0.91
C PHE A 68 8.29 9.51 -0.43
N SER A 69 7.59 8.83 -1.32
CA SER A 69 6.37 8.08 -0.98
C SER A 69 6.61 7.01 0.10
N ASP A 70 7.74 6.30 0.04
CA ASP A 70 8.15 5.35 1.09
C ASP A 70 8.26 6.04 2.46
N LYS A 71 8.91 7.19 2.51
CA LYS A 71 9.08 7.96 3.74
C LYS A 71 7.76 8.51 4.26
N ILE A 72 6.88 8.95 3.36
CA ILE A 72 5.55 9.47 3.72
C ILE A 72 4.74 8.35 4.38
N VAL A 73 4.70 7.16 3.78
CA VAL A 73 3.97 6.01 4.33
C VAL A 73 4.57 5.57 5.67
N LEU A 74 5.89 5.41 5.75
CA LEU A 74 6.57 5.02 6.99
C LEU A 74 6.34 6.03 8.12
N ALA A 75 6.38 7.33 7.82
CA ALA A 75 6.12 8.39 8.79
C ALA A 75 4.65 8.38 9.27
N ALA A 76 3.69 8.15 8.37
CA ALA A 76 2.28 8.06 8.71
C ALA A 76 1.99 6.97 9.76
N TYR A 77 2.72 5.85 9.68
CA TYR A 77 2.62 4.74 10.64
C TYR A 77 3.63 4.80 11.79
N ARG A 78 4.42 5.88 11.89
CA ARG A 78 5.49 6.02 12.89
C ARG A 78 6.45 4.83 12.88
N ALA A 79 6.71 4.27 11.68
CA ALA A 79 7.60 3.15 11.50
C ALA A 79 9.03 3.50 11.94
N GLN A 80 9.66 2.62 12.67
CA GLN A 80 11.02 2.79 13.17
C GLN A 80 11.94 1.78 12.49
N PRO A 81 13.18 2.13 12.15
CA PRO A 81 14.17 1.16 11.70
C PRO A 81 14.26 0.02 12.72
N ALA A 82 14.19 -1.22 12.25
CA ALA A 82 14.32 -2.38 13.13
C ALA A 82 15.71 -2.42 13.75
N ASP A 83 15.78 -2.69 15.07
CA ASP A 83 17.04 -2.89 15.77
C ASP A 83 17.63 -4.28 15.41
N PRO A 84 18.83 -4.34 14.82
CA PRO A 84 19.46 -5.61 14.45
C PRO A 84 19.68 -6.55 15.63
N ASN A 85 19.88 -6.04 16.84
CA ASN A 85 20.09 -6.88 18.02
C ASN A 85 18.78 -7.49 18.53
N ALA A 86 17.72 -6.69 18.60
CA ALA A 86 16.41 -7.16 19.06
C ALA A 86 15.71 -8.06 18.02
N HIS A 87 15.97 -7.85 16.73
CA HIS A 87 15.30 -8.51 15.63
C HIS A 87 16.25 -9.31 14.72
N ALA A 88 17.36 -9.83 15.27
CA ALA A 88 18.41 -10.53 14.50
C ALA A 88 17.85 -11.66 13.61
N TRP A 89 16.93 -12.48 14.14
CA TRP A 89 16.29 -13.55 13.39
C TRP A 89 15.48 -13.05 12.17
N LEU A 90 14.88 -11.87 12.30
CA LEU A 90 14.06 -11.26 11.25
C LEU A 90 14.94 -10.71 10.12
N PHE A 91 16.10 -10.11 10.47
CA PHE A 91 17.11 -9.73 9.48
C PHE A 91 17.70 -10.92 8.75
N ASP A 92 17.96 -12.03 9.45
CA ASP A 92 18.45 -13.28 8.85
C ASP A 92 17.41 -13.87 7.88
N ALA A 93 16.13 -13.94 8.30
CA ALA A 93 15.03 -14.40 7.46
C ALA A 93 14.88 -13.53 6.20
N LEU A 94 14.82 -12.20 6.37
CA LEU A 94 14.71 -11.27 5.23
C LEU A 94 15.90 -11.39 4.27
N THR A 95 17.10 -11.53 4.79
CA THR A 95 18.32 -11.66 3.97
C THR A 95 18.29 -12.96 3.15
N LYS A 96 17.96 -14.09 3.79
CA LYS A 96 17.81 -15.39 3.10
C LYS A 96 16.75 -15.34 2.01
N LEU A 97 15.58 -14.80 2.32
CA LEU A 97 14.47 -14.68 1.38
C LEU A 97 14.81 -13.72 0.23
N ALA A 98 15.42 -12.56 0.50
CA ALA A 98 15.82 -11.60 -0.53
C ALA A 98 16.89 -12.18 -1.47
N THR A 99 17.82 -12.98 -0.93
CA THR A 99 18.84 -13.69 -1.71
C THR A 99 18.18 -14.76 -2.58
N ALA A 100 17.29 -15.59 -2.03
CA ALA A 100 16.55 -16.61 -2.78
C ALA A 100 15.62 -15.99 -3.84
N ALA A 101 15.10 -14.79 -3.58
CA ALA A 101 14.33 -14.00 -4.51
C ALA A 101 15.17 -13.31 -5.58
N GLU A 102 16.51 -13.41 -5.52
CA GLU A 102 17.45 -12.73 -6.43
C GLU A 102 17.20 -11.22 -6.50
N LEU A 103 16.91 -10.61 -5.37
CA LEU A 103 16.73 -9.15 -5.30
C LEU A 103 18.11 -8.47 -5.40
N PRO A 104 18.20 -7.33 -6.10
CA PRO A 104 19.47 -6.61 -6.28
C PRO A 104 20.05 -6.06 -4.98
N VAL A 105 19.21 -5.86 -3.96
CA VAL A 105 19.56 -5.37 -2.63
C VAL A 105 18.59 -5.95 -1.62
N VAL A 106 19.06 -6.30 -0.43
CA VAL A 106 18.18 -6.67 0.70
C VAL A 106 17.39 -5.44 1.12
N PRO A 107 16.05 -5.50 1.14
CA PRO A 107 15.20 -4.38 1.57
C PRO A 107 15.53 -3.93 2.99
N LYS A 108 15.34 -2.64 3.28
CA LYS A 108 15.43 -2.12 4.64
C LYS A 108 14.24 -2.64 5.45
N LEU A 109 14.50 -2.94 6.72
CA LEU A 109 13.50 -3.46 7.65
C LEU A 109 13.05 -2.39 8.64
N TYR A 110 11.74 -2.24 8.78
CA TYR A 110 11.10 -1.35 9.74
C TYR A 110 10.10 -2.09 10.62
N VAL A 111 9.95 -1.63 11.85
CA VAL A 111 8.91 -2.10 12.78
C VAL A 111 7.94 -0.96 13.07
N ILE A 112 6.66 -1.28 13.02
CA ILE A 112 5.55 -0.34 13.27
C ILE A 112 4.95 -0.66 14.65
N PRO A 113 4.86 0.31 15.57
CA PRO A 113 4.42 0.06 16.94
C PRO A 113 2.88 0.06 17.06
N ILE A 114 2.19 -0.77 16.28
CA ILE A 114 0.73 -0.99 16.35
C ILE A 114 0.40 -2.44 16.64
N ALA A 115 -0.77 -2.67 17.23
CA ALA A 115 -1.22 -3.99 17.68
C ALA A 115 -1.88 -4.83 16.58
N GLU A 116 -2.37 -4.20 15.51
CA GLU A 116 -2.92 -4.90 14.35
C GLU A 116 -1.82 -5.71 13.64
N PRO A 117 -2.03 -7.03 13.43
CA PRO A 117 -1.03 -7.89 12.82
C PRO A 117 -0.96 -7.65 11.31
N ASN A 118 0.10 -6.98 10.86
CA ASN A 118 0.25 -6.68 9.44
C ASN A 118 1.70 -6.50 8.98
N ALA A 119 1.92 -6.58 7.66
CA ALA A 119 3.16 -6.22 7.00
C ALA A 119 2.85 -5.61 5.63
N PHE A 120 3.79 -4.84 5.11
CA PHE A 120 3.76 -4.34 3.74
C PHE A 120 5.15 -4.05 3.20
N ALA A 121 5.30 -4.12 1.88
CA ALA A 121 6.45 -3.59 1.18
C ALA A 121 6.13 -2.24 0.53
N THR A 122 7.08 -1.32 0.55
CA THR A 122 6.95 0.01 -0.06
C THR A 122 8.25 0.41 -0.74
N GLY A 123 8.19 1.38 -1.65
CA GLY A 123 9.36 1.88 -2.36
C GLY A 123 9.11 2.05 -3.86
N ARG A 124 10.05 2.73 -4.53
CA ARG A 124 9.91 3.04 -5.96
C ARG A 124 10.41 1.93 -6.90
N ASN A 125 11.25 1.03 -6.42
CA ASN A 125 11.78 -0.12 -7.16
C ASN A 125 12.50 -1.09 -6.22
N PRO A 126 12.91 -2.30 -6.67
CA PRO A 126 13.59 -3.28 -5.81
C PRO A 126 14.88 -2.80 -5.15
N LYS A 127 15.61 -1.82 -5.74
CA LYS A 127 16.82 -1.24 -5.14
C LYS A 127 16.52 -0.29 -3.97
N HIS A 128 15.29 0.18 -3.87
CA HIS A 128 14.83 1.13 -2.85
C HIS A 128 13.62 0.59 -2.09
N ALA A 129 13.49 -0.73 -2.04
CA ALA A 129 12.43 -1.40 -1.32
C ALA A 129 12.66 -1.34 0.19
N VAL A 130 11.56 -1.25 0.90
CA VAL A 130 11.47 -1.30 2.36
C VAL A 130 10.40 -2.31 2.71
N VAL A 131 10.67 -3.17 3.68
CA VAL A 131 9.66 -4.06 4.29
C VAL A 131 9.37 -3.54 5.68
N ALA A 132 8.12 -3.34 5.99
CA ALA A 132 7.64 -2.91 7.29
C ALA A 132 6.74 -4.00 7.88
N VAL A 133 6.98 -4.36 9.14
CA VAL A 133 6.16 -5.32 9.89
C VAL A 133 5.64 -4.66 11.16
N THR A 134 4.42 -4.99 11.57
CA THR A 134 3.86 -4.46 12.82
C THR A 134 4.32 -5.28 14.02
N GLN A 135 4.37 -4.64 15.18
CA GLN A 135 4.59 -5.35 16.43
C GLN A 135 3.50 -6.40 16.68
N GLY A 136 2.26 -6.10 16.27
CA GLY A 136 1.13 -7.04 16.33
C GLY A 136 1.39 -8.30 15.51
N LEU A 137 1.96 -8.19 14.31
CA LEU A 137 2.35 -9.35 13.48
C LEU A 137 3.38 -10.22 14.20
N LEU A 138 4.44 -9.60 14.71
CA LEU A 138 5.52 -10.30 15.41
C LEU A 138 5.06 -11.01 16.70
N ASN A 139 4.02 -10.48 17.34
CA ASN A 139 3.42 -11.06 18.55
C ASN A 139 2.38 -12.16 18.23
N THR A 140 1.78 -12.13 17.04
CA THR A 140 0.70 -13.05 16.67
C THR A 140 1.21 -14.30 15.95
N LEU A 141 2.23 -14.15 15.11
CA LEU A 141 2.72 -15.19 14.21
C LEU A 141 3.99 -15.87 14.72
N SER A 142 4.17 -17.12 14.35
CA SER A 142 5.45 -17.82 14.48
C SER A 142 6.50 -17.25 13.50
N ARG A 143 7.77 -17.57 13.69
CA ARG A 143 8.84 -17.10 12.81
C ARG A 143 8.68 -17.57 11.37
N ASP A 144 8.21 -18.79 11.16
CA ASP A 144 7.99 -19.33 9.81
C ASP A 144 6.78 -18.67 9.13
N GLU A 145 5.72 -18.36 9.88
CA GLU A 145 4.58 -17.60 9.38
C GLU A 145 4.97 -16.16 9.02
N VAL A 146 5.77 -15.50 9.86
CA VAL A 146 6.33 -14.17 9.54
C VAL A 146 7.20 -14.23 8.29
N ALA A 147 8.05 -15.25 8.16
CA ALA A 147 8.87 -15.45 6.97
C ALA A 147 8.01 -15.63 5.70
N ALA A 148 6.91 -16.37 5.78
CA ALA A 148 5.97 -16.55 4.66
C ALA A 148 5.28 -15.24 4.27
N VAL A 149 4.90 -14.42 5.25
CA VAL A 149 4.36 -13.06 5.00
C VAL A 149 5.42 -12.19 4.33
N ILE A 150 6.66 -12.17 4.82
CA ILE A 150 7.76 -11.43 4.19
C ILE A 150 8.03 -11.94 2.76
N ALA A 151 7.98 -13.25 2.54
CA ALA A 151 8.15 -13.82 1.19
C ALA A 151 7.05 -13.36 0.23
N HIS A 152 5.82 -13.21 0.69
CA HIS A 152 4.72 -12.61 -0.07
C HIS A 152 5.03 -11.14 -0.43
N GLU A 153 5.46 -10.34 0.55
CA GLU A 153 5.85 -8.94 0.31
C GLU A 153 7.02 -8.82 -0.68
N LEU A 154 8.00 -9.74 -0.61
CA LEU A 154 9.08 -9.78 -1.58
C LEU A 154 8.59 -10.16 -2.99
N GLY A 155 7.48 -10.87 -3.12
CA GLY A 155 6.78 -11.07 -4.38
C GLY A 155 6.36 -9.74 -5.03
N HIS A 156 5.76 -8.84 -4.27
CA HIS A 156 5.41 -7.49 -4.75
C HIS A 156 6.65 -6.66 -5.11
N VAL A 157 7.74 -6.80 -4.35
CA VAL A 157 9.02 -6.16 -4.68
C VAL A 157 9.56 -6.69 -6.01
N LYS A 158 9.61 -8.01 -6.19
CA LYS A 158 10.13 -8.68 -7.40
C LYS A 158 9.35 -8.30 -8.66
N HIS A 159 8.02 -8.21 -8.54
CA HIS A 159 7.11 -7.87 -9.64
C HIS A 159 6.91 -6.37 -9.85
N TYR A 160 7.64 -5.51 -9.12
CA TYR A 160 7.55 -4.04 -9.21
C TYR A 160 6.16 -3.47 -8.83
N ASP A 161 5.36 -4.20 -8.06
CA ASP A 161 4.04 -3.75 -7.63
C ASP A 161 4.12 -2.63 -6.60
N ILE A 162 5.22 -2.60 -5.82
CA ILE A 162 5.45 -1.61 -4.76
C ILE A 162 5.38 -0.16 -5.27
N LEU A 163 5.81 0.10 -6.52
CA LEU A 163 5.79 1.46 -7.07
C LEU A 163 4.36 2.02 -7.15
N ILE A 164 3.46 1.29 -7.82
CA ILE A 164 2.09 1.76 -8.01
C ILE A 164 1.33 1.80 -6.68
N GLN A 165 1.50 0.81 -5.81
CA GLN A 165 0.89 0.78 -4.48
C GLN A 165 1.32 1.98 -3.64
N THR A 166 2.62 2.29 -3.63
CA THR A 166 3.18 3.39 -2.85
C THR A 166 2.75 4.76 -3.37
N ILE A 167 2.73 4.96 -4.70
CA ILE A 167 2.23 6.21 -5.32
C ILE A 167 0.76 6.41 -4.95
N VAL A 168 -0.05 5.37 -5.10
CA VAL A 168 -1.48 5.43 -4.79
C VAL A 168 -1.72 5.70 -3.31
N ALA A 169 -0.98 5.07 -2.42
CA ALA A 169 -1.06 5.33 -0.97
C ALA A 169 -0.74 6.80 -0.66
N ALA A 170 0.32 7.34 -1.23
CA ALA A 170 0.69 8.74 -1.04
C ALA A 170 -0.38 9.70 -1.59
N MET A 171 -0.91 9.42 -2.77
CA MET A 171 -1.96 10.23 -3.41
C MET A 171 -3.27 10.18 -2.62
N ALA A 172 -3.73 8.99 -2.24
CA ALA A 172 -4.92 8.81 -1.44
C ALA A 172 -4.79 9.50 -0.06
N SER A 173 -3.62 9.38 0.58
CA SER A 173 -3.34 10.07 1.84
C SER A 173 -3.39 11.59 1.70
N ALA A 174 -2.85 12.15 0.62
CA ALA A 174 -2.92 13.58 0.34
C ALA A 174 -4.35 14.06 0.08
N ILE A 175 -5.14 13.31 -0.68
CA ILE A 175 -6.57 13.60 -0.92
C ILE A 175 -7.32 13.61 0.42
N MET A 176 -7.12 12.61 1.26
CA MET A 176 -7.76 12.54 2.57
C MET A 176 -7.30 13.66 3.50
N TRP A 177 -6.02 14.06 3.42
CA TRP A 177 -5.51 15.20 4.17
C TRP A 177 -6.15 16.52 3.74
N ILE A 178 -6.26 16.77 2.42
CA ILE A 178 -6.97 17.94 1.87
C ILE A 178 -8.44 17.92 2.33
N ALA A 179 -9.12 16.78 2.21
CA ALA A 179 -10.49 16.62 2.66
C ALA A 179 -10.64 16.87 4.18
N SER A 180 -9.64 16.54 5.00
CA SER A 180 -9.63 16.83 6.42
C SER A 180 -9.41 18.31 6.71
N MET A 181 -8.55 19.00 5.96
CA MET A 181 -8.31 20.43 6.11
C MET A 181 -9.55 21.28 5.83
N THR A 182 -10.36 20.91 4.84
CA THR A 182 -11.61 21.64 4.55
C THR A 182 -12.58 21.60 5.74
N ARG A 183 -12.56 20.53 6.54
CA ARG A 183 -13.32 20.45 7.80
C ARG A 183 -12.79 21.41 8.86
N TRP A 184 -11.46 21.55 8.97
CA TRP A 184 -10.83 22.50 9.91
C TRP A 184 -11.09 23.95 9.49
N PHE A 185 -10.97 24.28 8.20
CA PHE A 185 -11.30 25.63 7.70
C PHE A 185 -12.78 25.98 7.89
N GLY A 186 -13.70 25.01 7.77
CA GLY A 186 -15.11 25.20 8.07
C GLY A 186 -15.38 25.49 9.56
N VAL A 187 -14.55 24.93 10.45
CA VAL A 187 -14.66 25.14 11.92
C VAL A 187 -13.97 26.44 12.36
N PHE A 188 -12.80 26.77 11.80
CA PHE A 188 -11.99 27.92 12.21
C PHE A 188 -12.13 29.14 11.29
N GLY A 189 -12.56 28.97 10.03
CA GLY A 189 -12.78 30.04 9.05
C GLY A 189 -14.05 30.86 9.26
N GLY A 190 -14.76 30.63 10.32
CA GLY A 190 -16.01 31.31 10.70
C GLY A 190 -15.82 32.72 11.28
N ILE A 191 -14.87 33.50 10.76
CA ILE A 191 -14.84 34.95 10.96
C ILE A 191 -15.77 35.55 9.90
N GLY A 192 -17.05 35.52 10.15
CA GLY A 192 -18.01 36.46 9.58
C GLY A 192 -18.96 36.02 8.47
N ARG A 193 -19.57 34.82 8.54
CA ARG A 193 -20.88 34.56 7.87
C ARG A 193 -21.43 33.18 8.26
N ASP A 194 -22.72 33.11 8.48
CA ASP A 194 -23.59 32.01 8.87
C ASP A 194 -22.99 30.58 8.92
N ARG A 195 -22.97 30.02 10.13
CA ARG A 195 -22.46 28.68 10.50
C ARG A 195 -23.02 27.49 9.69
N ARG A 196 -24.01 27.70 8.83
CA ARG A 196 -24.65 26.63 8.05
C ARG A 196 -23.95 26.33 6.71
N ASP A 197 -23.37 27.33 6.04
CA ASP A 197 -22.82 27.14 4.68
C ASP A 197 -21.36 26.65 4.67
N GLY A 198 -20.53 27.00 5.69
CA GLY A 198 -19.13 26.57 5.73
C GLY A 198 -18.93 25.07 5.87
N ASN A 199 -19.89 24.37 6.49
CA ASN A 199 -19.81 22.91 6.65
C ASN A 199 -20.24 22.17 5.37
N ALA A 200 -21.17 22.76 4.58
CA ALA A 200 -21.66 22.15 3.34
C ALA A 200 -20.55 22.02 2.26
N ILE A 201 -19.70 23.04 2.13
CA ILE A 201 -18.57 23.04 1.17
C ILE A 201 -17.56 21.97 1.55
N GLY A 202 -17.21 21.84 2.84
CA GLY A 202 -16.30 20.80 3.35
C GLY A 202 -16.83 19.39 3.05
N TRP A 203 -18.13 19.15 3.29
CA TRP A 203 -18.76 17.87 2.97
C TRP A 203 -18.83 17.60 1.46
N LEU A 204 -19.03 18.63 0.65
CA LEU A 204 -19.00 18.48 -0.82
C LEU A 204 -17.63 18.06 -1.32
N PHE A 205 -16.54 18.64 -0.76
CA PHE A 205 -15.18 18.24 -1.10
C PHE A 205 -14.91 16.77 -0.69
N VAL A 206 -15.30 16.37 0.51
CA VAL A 206 -15.16 14.96 0.97
C VAL A 206 -15.95 14.03 0.04
N ALA A 207 -17.20 14.37 -0.26
CA ALA A 207 -18.06 13.57 -1.13
C ALA A 207 -17.50 13.44 -2.57
N LEU A 208 -16.87 14.49 -3.09
CA LEU A 208 -16.25 14.48 -4.42
C LEU A 208 -14.89 13.76 -4.44
N LEU A 209 -14.07 13.96 -3.41
CA LEU A 209 -12.69 13.44 -3.38
C LEU A 209 -12.61 11.97 -2.94
N SER A 210 -13.52 11.51 -2.07
CA SER A 210 -13.50 10.12 -1.58
C SER A 210 -13.67 9.07 -2.68
N PRO A 211 -14.61 9.22 -3.65
CA PRO A 211 -14.71 8.28 -4.77
C PRO A 211 -13.46 8.26 -5.67
N ILE A 212 -12.77 9.40 -5.81
CA ILE A 212 -11.53 9.49 -6.58
C ILE A 212 -10.42 8.73 -5.87
N ALA A 213 -10.27 8.93 -4.56
CA ALA A 213 -9.33 8.16 -3.76
C ALA A 213 -9.61 6.65 -3.86
N ALA A 214 -10.89 6.24 -3.77
CA ALA A 214 -11.30 4.86 -3.95
C ALA A 214 -10.91 4.29 -5.32
N MET A 215 -11.19 5.03 -6.37
CA MET A 215 -10.86 4.62 -7.75
C MET A 215 -9.34 4.47 -7.95
N LEU A 216 -8.53 5.37 -7.38
CA LEU A 216 -7.07 5.28 -7.41
C LEU A 216 -6.59 4.01 -6.71
N ILE A 217 -7.11 3.72 -5.53
CA ILE A 217 -6.77 2.52 -4.75
C ILE A 217 -7.15 1.26 -5.54
N GLN A 218 -8.34 1.20 -6.11
CA GLN A 218 -8.76 0.07 -6.94
C GLN A 218 -7.89 -0.13 -8.19
N ALA A 219 -7.40 0.97 -8.80
CA ALA A 219 -6.51 0.89 -9.95
C ALA A 219 -5.12 0.32 -9.61
N ALA A 220 -4.66 0.48 -8.36
CA ALA A 220 -3.37 -0.03 -7.90
C ALA A 220 -3.38 -1.53 -7.65
N ILE A 221 -4.52 -2.08 -7.25
CA ILE A 221 -4.63 -3.46 -6.79
C ILE A 221 -5.21 -4.33 -7.91
N SER A 222 -4.63 -5.50 -8.07
CA SER A 222 -5.11 -6.54 -8.97
C SER A 222 -5.11 -7.88 -8.24
N ARG A 223 -6.25 -8.59 -8.22
CA ARG A 223 -6.35 -9.92 -7.63
C ARG A 223 -5.29 -10.89 -8.19
N SER A 224 -4.98 -10.79 -9.47
CA SER A 224 -3.94 -11.62 -10.09
C SER A 224 -2.54 -11.38 -9.52
N ARG A 225 -2.24 -10.17 -9.03
CA ARG A 225 -0.97 -9.86 -8.37
C ARG A 225 -0.88 -10.44 -6.98
N GLU A 226 -1.98 -10.44 -6.24
CA GLU A 226 -2.06 -11.12 -4.95
C GLU A 226 -1.78 -12.61 -5.09
N TYR A 227 -2.40 -13.27 -6.09
CA TYR A 227 -2.14 -14.68 -6.36
C TYR A 227 -0.69 -14.94 -6.81
N LEU A 228 -0.07 -14.02 -7.57
CA LEU A 228 1.34 -14.13 -7.93
C LEU A 228 2.26 -13.96 -6.72
N ALA A 229 1.95 -13.05 -5.79
CA ALA A 229 2.70 -12.88 -4.55
C ALA A 229 2.52 -14.08 -3.61
N ASP A 230 1.31 -14.64 -3.52
CA ASP A 230 1.02 -15.87 -2.78
C ASP A 230 1.83 -17.05 -3.32
N ASP A 231 1.84 -17.23 -4.63
CA ASP A 231 2.60 -18.28 -5.33
C ASP A 231 4.11 -18.09 -5.15
N TYR A 232 4.55 -16.84 -5.13
CA TYR A 232 5.95 -16.51 -4.89
C TYR A 232 6.37 -16.85 -3.46
N SER A 233 5.53 -16.54 -2.47
CA SER A 233 5.72 -16.99 -1.08
C SER A 233 5.81 -18.50 -0.99
N ARG A 234 4.88 -19.23 -1.62
CA ARG A 234 4.89 -20.70 -1.67
C ARG A 234 6.19 -21.25 -2.25
N LYS A 235 6.70 -20.65 -3.33
CA LYS A 235 7.96 -21.06 -3.97
C LYS A 235 9.16 -20.83 -3.04
N LEU A 236 9.27 -19.66 -2.42
CA LEU A 236 10.39 -19.32 -1.54
C LEU A 236 10.39 -20.14 -0.26
N MET A 237 9.21 -20.42 0.31
CA MET A 237 9.05 -21.18 1.55
C MET A 237 9.00 -22.70 1.33
N GLY A 238 8.87 -23.16 0.09
CA GLY A 238 8.67 -24.57 -0.24
C GLY A 238 7.30 -25.13 0.12
N SER A 239 6.41 -24.34 0.74
CA SER A 239 5.05 -24.71 1.11
C SER A 239 4.15 -23.48 1.23
N GLY A 240 2.89 -23.58 0.78
CA GLY A 240 1.87 -22.54 0.97
C GLY A 240 1.26 -22.54 2.38
N GLU A 241 1.40 -23.61 3.14
CA GLU A 241 0.70 -23.78 4.44
C GLU A 241 1.16 -22.77 5.50
N TYR A 242 2.43 -22.30 5.45
CA TYR A 242 2.89 -21.23 6.34
C TYR A 242 2.13 -19.94 6.14
N LEU A 243 1.90 -19.55 4.87
CA LEU A 243 1.12 -18.34 4.54
C LEU A 243 -0.37 -18.55 4.82
N VAL A 244 -0.92 -19.73 4.56
CA VAL A 244 -2.31 -20.09 4.93
C VAL A 244 -2.51 -19.95 6.44
N SER A 245 -1.60 -20.50 7.24
CA SER A 245 -1.65 -20.39 8.71
C SER A 245 -1.55 -18.92 9.16
N ALA A 246 -0.61 -18.15 8.57
CA ALA A 246 -0.45 -16.74 8.85
C ALA A 246 -1.73 -15.94 8.58
N LEU A 247 -2.32 -16.09 7.39
CA LEU A 247 -3.54 -15.39 6.99
C LEU A 247 -4.72 -15.68 7.91
N ASN A 248 -4.92 -16.94 8.31
CA ASN A 248 -5.97 -17.32 9.25
C ASN A 248 -5.78 -16.68 10.64
N ARG A 249 -4.54 -16.64 11.15
CA ARG A 249 -4.23 -16.02 12.45
C ARG A 249 -4.40 -14.52 12.40
N ILE A 250 -3.95 -13.85 11.32
CA ILE A 250 -4.12 -12.41 11.10
C ILE A 250 -5.60 -12.06 11.11
N SER A 251 -6.41 -12.75 10.29
CA SER A 251 -7.85 -12.52 10.20
C SER A 251 -8.55 -12.67 11.56
N GLY A 252 -8.33 -13.77 12.27
CA GLY A 252 -8.94 -13.98 13.58
C GLY A 252 -8.49 -12.98 14.65
N ARG A 253 -7.25 -12.47 14.59
CA ARG A 253 -6.76 -11.47 15.51
C ARG A 253 -7.31 -10.08 15.22
N GLU A 254 -7.42 -9.72 13.94
CA GLU A 254 -8.01 -8.43 13.54
C GLU A 254 -9.49 -8.34 13.92
N ASP A 255 -10.26 -9.41 13.72
CA ASP A 255 -11.66 -9.45 14.14
C ASP A 255 -11.80 -9.20 15.66
N GLN A 256 -10.93 -9.80 16.48
CA GLN A 256 -10.89 -9.55 17.92
C GLN A 256 -10.55 -8.09 18.28
N ILE A 257 -9.61 -7.47 17.57
CA ILE A 257 -9.20 -6.08 17.80
C ILE A 257 -10.34 -5.12 17.43
N LEU A 258 -11.01 -5.36 16.31
CA LEU A 258 -12.16 -4.58 15.86
C LEU A 258 -13.32 -4.64 16.86
N GLU A 259 -13.62 -5.83 17.39
CA GLU A 259 -14.64 -6.02 18.43
C GLU A 259 -14.29 -5.26 19.73
N ALA A 260 -13.00 -5.30 20.12
CA ALA A 260 -12.54 -4.69 21.36
C ALA A 260 -12.41 -3.15 21.31
N GLN A 261 -12.00 -2.60 20.17
CA GLN A 261 -11.67 -1.19 20.02
C GLN A 261 -12.73 -0.37 19.26
N GLY A 262 -13.71 -1.03 18.62
CA GLY A 262 -14.75 -0.38 17.85
C GLY A 262 -14.27 0.26 16.54
N GLY A 263 -13.07 -0.05 16.09
CA GLY A 263 -12.49 0.45 14.83
C GLY A 263 -11.02 0.10 14.64
N SER A 264 -10.52 0.19 13.41
CA SER A 264 -9.10 -0.02 13.07
C SER A 264 -8.31 1.29 13.15
N VAL A 265 -7.05 1.21 13.57
CA VAL A 265 -6.08 2.32 13.52
C VAL A 265 -5.55 2.52 12.09
N ILE A 266 -5.76 1.55 11.21
CA ILE A 266 -5.33 1.59 9.82
C ILE A 266 -6.13 2.65 9.07
N SER A 267 -5.43 3.57 8.39
CA SER A 267 -6.07 4.57 7.54
C SER A 267 -6.66 3.92 6.29
N ASP A 268 -7.92 4.25 5.96
CA ASP A 268 -8.60 3.77 4.74
C ASP A 268 -7.78 4.01 3.47
N SER A 269 -6.99 5.09 3.42
CA SER A 269 -6.14 5.45 2.28
C SER A 269 -4.96 4.52 2.04
N THR A 270 -4.53 3.79 3.06
CA THR A 270 -3.38 2.87 3.02
C THR A 270 -3.74 1.43 3.34
N ALA A 271 -5.00 1.16 3.66
CA ALA A 271 -5.50 -0.18 3.96
C ALA A 271 -5.20 -1.21 2.85
N HIS A 272 -5.12 -0.74 1.60
CA HIS A 272 -4.78 -1.58 0.44
C HIS A 272 -3.33 -2.08 0.40
N MET A 273 -2.45 -1.53 1.22
CA MET A 273 -1.06 -2.00 1.36
C MET A 273 -0.92 -3.13 2.39
N PHE A 274 -1.98 -3.46 3.08
CA PHE A 274 -1.96 -4.44 4.16
C PHE A 274 -2.34 -5.83 3.62
N ILE A 275 -1.68 -6.86 4.10
CA ILE A 275 -1.87 -8.25 3.66
C ILE A 275 -3.30 -8.77 3.88
N TYR A 276 -3.99 -8.22 4.89
CA TYR A 276 -5.39 -8.45 5.19
C TYR A 276 -6.04 -7.12 5.59
N SER A 277 -7.23 -6.85 5.09
CA SER A 277 -8.03 -5.67 5.46
C SER A 277 -9.37 -6.12 6.04
N PRO A 278 -9.69 -5.76 7.29
CA PRO A 278 -10.92 -6.19 7.94
C PRO A 278 -12.16 -5.65 7.24
N LYS A 279 -13.26 -6.40 7.27
CA LYS A 279 -14.56 -6.05 6.68
C LYS A 279 -15.28 -4.96 7.48
N ALA A 280 -14.63 -3.84 7.80
CA ALA A 280 -15.23 -2.75 8.56
C ALA A 280 -15.85 -1.70 7.62
N SER A 281 -17.13 -1.55 7.60
CA SER A 281 -17.98 -0.56 6.92
C SER A 281 -18.24 -0.74 5.41
N PHE A 282 -19.37 -0.18 4.94
CA PHE A 282 -19.74 -0.16 3.51
C PHE A 282 -18.68 0.56 2.65
N VAL A 283 -18.03 1.57 3.21
CA VAL A 283 -16.94 2.31 2.55
C VAL A 283 -15.70 1.42 2.42
N ALA A 284 -15.33 0.67 3.46
CA ALA A 284 -14.21 -0.27 3.40
C ALA A 284 -14.45 -1.42 2.39
N LYS A 285 -15.70 -1.84 2.15
CA LYS A 285 -16.02 -2.81 1.09
C LYS A 285 -15.77 -2.25 -0.32
N LEU A 286 -15.97 -0.96 -0.53
CA LEU A 286 -15.64 -0.28 -1.80
C LEU A 286 -14.13 -0.19 -2.01
N PHE A 287 -13.35 -0.19 -0.93
CA PHE A 287 -11.87 -0.14 -0.96
C PHE A 287 -11.21 -1.52 -0.85
N SER A 288 -11.96 -2.57 -0.52
CA SER A 288 -11.47 -3.95 -0.40
C SER A 288 -11.22 -4.55 -1.79
N THR A 289 -9.98 -4.62 -2.18
CA THR A 289 -9.54 -5.05 -3.50
C THR A 289 -8.75 -6.35 -3.47
N HIS A 290 -8.40 -6.85 -2.28
CA HIS A 290 -7.79 -8.16 -2.11
C HIS A 290 -8.80 -9.29 -2.36
N PRO A 291 -8.35 -10.44 -2.91
CA PRO A 291 -9.16 -11.65 -2.94
C PRO A 291 -9.61 -12.03 -1.53
N SER A 292 -10.70 -12.78 -1.43
CA SER A 292 -11.15 -13.28 -0.13
C SER A 292 -10.10 -14.22 0.48
N LEU A 293 -10.13 -14.36 1.81
CA LEU A 293 -9.24 -15.28 2.51
C LEU A 293 -9.41 -16.72 1.96
N GLU A 294 -10.64 -17.13 1.71
CA GLU A 294 -10.98 -18.45 1.18
C GLU A 294 -10.37 -18.66 -0.20
N GLU A 295 -10.48 -17.69 -1.11
CA GLU A 295 -9.90 -17.72 -2.45
C GLU A 295 -8.36 -17.83 -2.40
N ARG A 296 -7.71 -17.08 -1.51
CA ARG A 296 -6.25 -17.14 -1.33
C ARG A 296 -5.80 -18.48 -0.77
N VAL A 297 -6.50 -19.00 0.25
CA VAL A 297 -6.21 -20.32 0.85
C VAL A 297 -6.38 -21.44 -0.18
N GLU A 298 -7.44 -21.40 -0.99
CA GLU A 298 -7.64 -22.37 -2.06
C GLU A 298 -6.50 -22.33 -3.10
N ASN A 299 -6.07 -21.13 -3.47
CA ASN A 299 -4.97 -20.97 -4.44
C ASN A 299 -3.62 -21.45 -3.89
N LEU A 300 -3.31 -21.17 -2.62
CA LEU A 300 -2.07 -21.57 -1.97
C LEU A 300 -1.93 -23.10 -1.79
N ARG A 301 -3.05 -23.82 -1.78
CA ARG A 301 -3.10 -25.30 -1.65
C ARG A 301 -3.08 -26.07 -2.96
N LYS A 302 -3.23 -25.37 -4.09
CA LYS A 302 -3.05 -25.93 -5.45
C LYS A 302 -1.57 -26.10 -5.79
#